data_dbc827d38a47821d9e9463224067b8ca
#
_entry.id   dbc827d38a47821d9e9463224067b8ca
#
_cell.length_a   1.000
_cell.length_b   1.000
_cell.length_c   1.000
_cell.angle_alpha   90.00
_cell.angle_beta   90.00
_cell.angle_gamma   90.00
#
_symmetry.space_group_name_H-M   'P 1'
#
loop_
_entity.id
_entity.type
_entity.pdbx_description
1 polymer ?
#
loop_
_entity_poly.entity_id
_entity_poly.type
_entity_poly.pdbx_seq_one_letter_code
_entity_poly.pdbx_strand_id
1 'polypeptide(L)'
;MSKLLLQFGNTRMEVEGSDDLVTREREAFRAWLDELTRRTEENKDAPAAEVDKPKAEIREAVSTDSLCRMRQVHSGHIYPLLLKRRKEEGRLDEIINVGTEIDIPLTCGGTVTVVCGHVEPAFARFVFKDCWDVCEMNDEPTNKTGYYKSKGRRHVLEEIYPLIAPEWKEIIAPRAMVETIDGEQVKYADPMWLPSATDVFGTPENAWWKDEGDDFQLPIFQSERDRVKECGDNGTYYWWLRSVHASYALSFCFVSTSGEASSNNAYRSLGFAPGFDI
;
A
#
# COMPACT_ATOMS: atom_id res chain seq x y z
N MET A 1 -20.80 -24.04 5.09
CA MET A 1 -19.83 -22.94 5.24
C MET A 1 -19.97 -22.35 6.60
N SER A 2 -18.88 -22.22 7.29
CA SER A 2 -18.83 -21.68 8.64
C SER A 2 -18.44 -20.21 8.63
N LYS A 3 -18.91 -19.49 9.62
CA LYS A 3 -18.59 -18.09 9.88
C LYS A 3 -17.93 -18.00 11.25
N LEU A 4 -16.78 -17.33 11.30
CA LEU A 4 -16.05 -17.06 12.52
C LEU A 4 -16.02 -15.56 12.78
N LEU A 5 -16.40 -15.15 13.97
CA LEU A 5 -16.28 -13.79 14.45
C LEU A 5 -15.22 -13.77 15.55
N LEU A 6 -14.16 -13.05 15.33
CA LEU A 6 -13.10 -12.82 16.29
C LEU A 6 -13.17 -11.38 16.77
N GLN A 7 -13.07 -11.15 18.09
CA GLN A 7 -13.08 -9.81 18.68
C GLN A 7 -11.98 -9.69 19.72
N PHE A 8 -11.22 -8.60 19.62
CA PHE A 8 -10.15 -8.27 20.55
C PHE A 8 -10.19 -6.76 20.82
N GLY A 9 -10.57 -6.37 22.03
CA GLY A 9 -10.84 -4.97 22.35
C GLY A 9 -11.94 -4.40 21.44
N ASN A 10 -11.65 -3.30 20.77
CA ASN A 10 -12.54 -2.67 19.79
C ASN A 10 -12.41 -3.25 18.38
N THR A 11 -11.49 -4.19 18.19
CA THR A 11 -11.23 -4.83 16.91
C THR A 11 -12.13 -6.05 16.72
N ARG A 12 -12.75 -6.14 15.55
CA ARG A 12 -13.61 -7.24 15.15
C ARG A 12 -13.19 -7.77 13.80
N MET A 13 -12.98 -9.07 13.68
CA MET A 13 -12.70 -9.76 12.43
C MET A 13 -13.77 -10.82 12.18
N GLU A 14 -14.28 -10.87 10.96
CA GLU A 14 -15.28 -11.81 10.52
C GLU A 14 -14.74 -12.62 9.34
N VAL A 15 -14.69 -13.95 9.48
CA VAL A 15 -14.19 -14.88 8.47
C VAL A 15 -15.32 -15.82 8.08
N GLU A 16 -15.66 -15.84 6.80
CA GLU A 16 -16.63 -16.79 6.22
C GLU A 16 -15.91 -17.71 5.24
N GLY A 17 -16.13 -19.02 5.34
CA GLY A 17 -15.48 -19.94 4.44
C GLY A 17 -15.78 -21.41 4.75
N SER A 18 -14.93 -22.31 4.23
CA SER A 18 -14.99 -23.73 4.60
C SER A 18 -14.64 -23.91 6.08
N ASP A 19 -15.15 -24.99 6.69
CA ASP A 19 -14.89 -25.30 8.09
C ASP A 19 -13.37 -25.40 8.38
N ASP A 20 -12.59 -25.87 7.42
CA ASP A 20 -11.13 -25.97 7.50
C ASP A 20 -10.45 -24.59 7.52
N LEU A 21 -10.94 -23.65 6.70
CA LEU A 21 -10.48 -22.26 6.71
C LEU A 21 -10.79 -21.59 8.05
N VAL A 22 -12.03 -21.71 8.52
CA VAL A 22 -12.48 -21.11 9.78
C VAL A 22 -11.69 -21.67 10.97
N THR A 23 -11.44 -22.98 11.00
CA THR A 23 -10.64 -23.61 12.06
C THR A 23 -9.22 -23.10 12.07
N ARG A 24 -8.59 -22.98 10.90
CA ARG A 24 -7.22 -22.49 10.75
C ARG A 24 -7.08 -21.02 11.18
N GLU A 25 -8.03 -20.17 10.79
CA GLU A 25 -8.03 -18.76 11.19
C GLU A 25 -8.25 -18.59 12.71
N ARG A 26 -9.05 -19.45 13.30
CA ARG A 26 -9.21 -19.50 14.77
C ARG A 26 -7.92 -19.86 15.48
N GLU A 27 -7.20 -20.88 15.00
CA GLU A 27 -5.92 -21.30 15.57
C GLU A 27 -4.86 -20.20 15.42
N ALA A 28 -4.81 -19.55 14.26
CA ALA A 28 -3.92 -18.42 14.01
C ALA A 28 -4.18 -17.26 14.96
N PHE A 29 -5.45 -16.91 15.18
CA PHE A 29 -5.83 -15.85 16.10
C PHE A 29 -5.49 -16.19 17.55
N ARG A 30 -5.67 -17.43 17.98
CA ARG A 30 -5.26 -17.90 19.31
C ARG A 30 -3.75 -17.80 19.50
N ALA A 31 -2.97 -18.32 18.57
CA ALA A 31 -1.51 -18.25 18.63
C ALA A 31 -1.01 -16.80 18.70
N TRP A 32 -1.66 -15.88 17.99
CA TRP A 32 -1.37 -14.46 18.05
C TRP A 32 -1.72 -13.86 19.41
N LEU A 33 -2.87 -14.19 20.01
CA LEU A 33 -3.23 -13.75 21.36
C LEU A 33 -2.21 -14.21 22.41
N ASP A 34 -1.76 -15.47 22.30
CA ASP A 34 -0.76 -16.04 23.21
C ASP A 34 0.57 -15.29 23.09
N GLU A 35 1.01 -14.98 21.86
CA GLU A 35 2.23 -14.21 21.62
C GLU A 35 2.13 -12.77 22.14
N LEU A 36 0.96 -12.12 21.98
CA LEU A 36 0.71 -10.78 22.49
C LEU A 36 0.76 -10.75 24.02
N THR A 37 0.18 -11.76 24.65
CA THR A 37 0.21 -11.94 26.10
C THR A 37 1.65 -12.15 26.60
N ARG A 38 2.43 -12.96 25.89
CA ARG A 38 3.84 -13.19 26.20
C ARG A 38 4.66 -11.90 26.13
N ARG A 39 4.50 -11.11 25.06
CA ARG A 39 5.20 -9.82 24.89
C ARG A 39 4.82 -8.79 25.95
N THR A 40 3.54 -8.77 26.38
CA THR A 40 3.10 -7.90 27.47
C THR A 40 3.62 -8.35 28.84
N GLU A 41 3.88 -9.64 29.02
CA GLU A 41 4.50 -10.17 30.23
C GLU A 41 6.02 -9.93 30.30
N GLU A 42 6.70 -9.98 29.17
CA GLU A 42 8.13 -9.67 29.05
C GLU A 42 8.44 -8.17 29.24
N ASN A 43 7.47 -7.27 28.95
CA ASN A 43 7.61 -5.81 29.08
C ASN A 43 7.17 -5.26 30.46
N LYS A 44 7.06 -6.08 31.48
CA LYS A 44 6.59 -5.68 32.82
C LYS A 44 7.53 -4.76 33.60
N ASP A 45 8.70 -4.44 33.09
CA ASP A 45 9.65 -3.49 33.70
C ASP A 45 9.56 -2.06 33.18
N ALA A 46 8.57 -1.73 32.30
CA ALA A 46 8.24 -0.37 31.92
C ALA A 46 7.08 0.16 32.77
N PRO A 47 7.09 1.46 33.23
CA PRO A 47 6.05 1.98 34.11
C PRO A 47 4.68 1.91 33.47
N ALA A 48 3.75 1.25 34.18
CA ALA A 48 2.43 0.87 33.74
C ALA A 48 1.53 2.05 33.35
N ALA A 49 1.14 2.09 32.08
CA ALA A 49 -0.22 2.52 31.76
C ALA A 49 -1.15 1.31 31.97
N GLU A 50 -2.21 1.48 32.73
CA GLU A 50 -3.24 0.47 32.98
C GLU A 50 -3.81 -0.01 31.63
N VAL A 51 -3.33 -1.14 31.15
CA VAL A 51 -3.91 -1.80 29.98
C VAL A 51 -4.99 -2.75 30.49
N ASP A 52 -6.24 -2.37 30.28
CA ASP A 52 -7.40 -3.22 30.51
C ASP A 52 -7.19 -4.55 29.78
N LYS A 53 -7.18 -5.69 30.50
CA LYS A 53 -6.96 -7.02 29.92
C LYS A 53 -8.10 -7.33 28.96
N PRO A 54 -7.84 -7.41 27.65
CA PRO A 54 -8.90 -7.63 26.68
C PRO A 54 -9.44 -9.06 26.81
N LYS A 55 -10.78 -9.16 26.91
CA LYS A 55 -11.49 -10.46 26.80
C LYS A 55 -11.66 -10.77 25.31
N ALA A 56 -11.03 -11.85 24.85
CA ALA A 56 -11.30 -12.38 23.52
C ALA A 56 -12.56 -13.27 23.57
N GLU A 57 -13.56 -12.91 22.75
CA GLU A 57 -14.74 -13.74 22.52
C GLU A 57 -14.68 -14.34 21.11
N ILE A 58 -14.83 -15.67 21.03
CA ILE A 58 -14.95 -16.40 19.76
C ILE A 58 -16.40 -16.89 19.65
N ARG A 59 -17.10 -16.42 18.63
CA ARG A 59 -18.48 -16.85 18.33
C ARG A 59 -18.52 -17.50 16.95
N GLU A 60 -19.11 -18.69 16.88
CA GLU A 60 -19.30 -19.43 15.64
C GLU A 60 -20.75 -19.37 15.18
N ALA A 61 -20.97 -19.13 13.90
CA ALA A 61 -22.26 -19.31 13.24
C ALA A 61 -22.06 -20.13 11.96
N VAL A 62 -22.96 -21.07 11.72
CA VAL A 62 -22.99 -21.87 10.47
C VAL A 62 -23.89 -21.14 9.47
N SER A 63 -23.36 -20.85 8.31
CA SER A 63 -24.09 -20.25 7.20
C SER A 63 -23.85 -21.09 5.93
N THR A 64 -24.88 -21.28 5.14
CA THR A 64 -24.82 -21.93 3.85
C THR A 64 -24.65 -20.89 2.75
N ASP A 65 -23.62 -21.07 1.96
CA ASP A 65 -23.24 -20.35 0.72
C ASP A 65 -22.48 -19.03 0.85
N SER A 66 -21.25 -19.07 0.42
CA SER A 66 -20.52 -18.16 -0.48
C SER A 66 -19.02 -18.09 -0.19
N LEU A 67 -18.25 -17.83 -1.24
CA LEU A 67 -16.81 -17.59 -1.30
C LEU A 67 -16.26 -16.79 -0.12
N CYS A 68 -15.11 -17.20 0.39
CA CYS A 68 -14.36 -16.54 1.45
C CYS A 68 -14.23 -15.03 1.17
N ARG A 69 -15.02 -14.20 1.86
CA ARG A 69 -14.89 -12.75 1.84
C ARG A 69 -14.46 -12.29 3.22
N MET A 70 -13.19 -11.91 3.35
CA MET A 70 -12.82 -11.05 4.46
C MET A 70 -13.52 -9.70 4.27
N ARG A 71 -14.54 -9.41 5.08
CA ARG A 71 -15.01 -8.05 5.23
C ARG A 71 -13.99 -7.29 6.06
N GLN A 72 -13.47 -6.20 5.52
CA GLN A 72 -12.57 -5.30 6.21
C GLN A 72 -13.09 -4.94 7.58
N VAL A 73 -12.32 -5.27 8.56
CA VAL A 73 -12.51 -4.74 9.91
C VAL A 73 -11.25 -3.96 10.23
N HIS A 74 -11.42 -2.69 10.54
CA HIS A 74 -10.35 -1.79 10.92
C HIS A 74 -9.57 -2.36 12.11
N SER A 75 -8.48 -3.08 11.84
CA SER A 75 -7.54 -3.50 12.87
C SER A 75 -6.12 -3.36 12.39
N GLY A 76 -5.61 -2.15 12.54
CA GLY A 76 -4.28 -1.79 12.11
C GLY A 76 -3.14 -2.67 12.62
N HIS A 77 -3.36 -3.48 13.68
CA HIS A 77 -2.32 -4.31 14.27
C HIS A 77 -2.37 -5.79 13.89
N ILE A 78 -3.55 -6.35 13.65
CA ILE A 78 -3.69 -7.79 13.33
C ILE A 78 -3.42 -8.05 11.84
N TYR A 79 -3.82 -7.11 11.00
CA TYR A 79 -3.78 -7.29 9.56
C TYR A 79 -2.36 -7.48 8.99
N PRO A 80 -1.32 -6.71 9.42
CA PRO A 80 0.04 -6.93 8.93
C PRO A 80 0.58 -8.33 9.24
N LEU A 81 0.32 -8.86 10.43
CA LEU A 81 0.76 -10.20 10.82
C LEU A 81 0.08 -11.30 9.99
N LEU A 82 -1.22 -11.12 9.70
CA LEU A 82 -1.95 -12.04 8.84
C LEU A 82 -1.41 -12.01 7.41
N LEU A 83 -1.19 -10.82 6.86
CA LEU A 83 -0.58 -10.66 5.53
C LEU A 83 0.81 -11.29 5.46
N LYS A 84 1.65 -11.06 6.47
CA LYS A 84 2.99 -11.65 6.56
C LYS A 84 2.93 -13.17 6.53
N ARG A 85 2.08 -13.76 7.36
CA ARG A 85 1.89 -15.21 7.40
C ARG A 85 1.40 -15.76 6.07
N ARG A 86 0.39 -15.14 5.46
CA ARG A 86 -0.15 -15.58 4.16
C ARG A 86 0.86 -15.45 3.03
N LYS A 87 1.67 -14.39 3.05
CA LYS A 87 2.80 -14.25 2.14
C LYS A 87 3.80 -15.39 2.29
N GLU A 88 4.21 -15.71 3.53
CA GLU A 88 5.13 -16.82 3.84
C GLU A 88 4.56 -18.19 3.43
N GLU A 89 3.24 -18.37 3.52
CA GLU A 89 2.52 -19.57 3.07
C GLU A 89 2.31 -19.60 1.53
N GLY A 90 2.60 -18.52 0.80
CA GLY A 90 2.30 -18.39 -0.63
C GLY A 90 0.80 -18.38 -0.92
N ARG A 91 0.01 -17.65 -0.12
CA ARG A 91 -1.46 -17.69 -0.12
C ARG A 91 -2.08 -16.29 0.10
N LEU A 92 -1.39 -15.23 -0.29
CA LEU A 92 -1.92 -13.86 -0.16
C LEU A 92 -3.20 -13.66 -0.97
N ASP A 93 -3.26 -14.21 -2.16
CA ASP A 93 -4.38 -14.15 -3.09
C ASP A 93 -5.67 -14.85 -2.61
N GLU A 94 -5.58 -15.63 -1.51
CA GLU A 94 -6.77 -16.19 -0.86
C GLU A 94 -7.48 -15.18 0.07
N ILE A 95 -6.77 -14.14 0.52
CA ILE A 95 -7.30 -13.20 1.53
C ILE A 95 -7.39 -11.75 1.03
N ILE A 96 -6.67 -11.39 0.00
CA ILE A 96 -6.76 -10.08 -0.67
C ILE A 96 -6.92 -10.25 -2.17
N ASN A 97 -7.60 -9.29 -2.79
CA ASN A 97 -7.81 -9.22 -4.23
C ASN A 97 -7.47 -7.82 -4.72
N VAL A 98 -7.25 -7.67 -6.03
CA VAL A 98 -7.17 -6.36 -6.67
C VAL A 98 -8.40 -5.53 -6.30
N GLY A 99 -8.19 -4.29 -5.86
CA GLY A 99 -9.24 -3.41 -5.37
C GLY A 99 -9.57 -3.56 -3.88
N THR A 100 -8.94 -4.50 -3.13
CA THR A 100 -9.10 -4.56 -1.67
C THR A 100 -8.52 -3.30 -1.04
N GLU A 101 -9.35 -2.58 -0.28
CA GLU A 101 -8.95 -1.38 0.47
C GLU A 101 -8.55 -1.74 1.90
N ILE A 102 -7.48 -1.14 2.39
CA ILE A 102 -6.96 -1.34 3.75
C ILE A 102 -6.61 0.01 4.35
N ASP A 103 -7.08 0.26 5.57
CA ASP A 103 -6.68 1.43 6.35
C ASP A 103 -5.42 1.13 7.16
N ILE A 104 -4.34 1.84 6.87
CA ILE A 104 -3.05 1.70 7.54
C ILE A 104 -2.94 2.77 8.62
N PRO A 105 -2.69 2.39 9.89
CA PRO A 105 -2.46 3.36 10.95
C PRO A 105 -1.19 4.18 10.73
N LEU A 106 -1.25 5.42 11.19
CA LEU A 106 -0.13 6.36 11.15
C LEU A 106 0.42 6.64 12.54
N THR A 107 1.73 6.83 12.67
CA THR A 107 2.40 7.15 13.93
C THR A 107 1.99 8.51 14.50
N CYS A 108 1.52 9.43 13.66
CA CYS A 108 0.98 10.73 14.06
C CYS A 108 -0.51 10.69 14.44
N GLY A 109 -1.15 9.51 14.39
CA GLY A 109 -2.60 9.32 14.55
C GLY A 109 -3.36 9.35 13.23
N GLY A 110 -4.55 8.74 13.24
CA GLY A 110 -5.36 8.55 12.03
C GLY A 110 -4.88 7.38 11.16
N THR A 111 -5.38 7.33 9.94
CA THR A 111 -5.12 6.25 8.97
C THR A 111 -4.93 6.81 7.57
N VAL A 112 -4.26 6.05 6.71
CA VAL A 112 -4.28 6.22 5.26
C VAL A 112 -4.87 4.98 4.61
N THR A 113 -5.78 5.17 3.67
CA THR A 113 -6.36 4.05 2.90
C THR A 113 -5.46 3.71 1.73
N VAL A 114 -5.10 2.44 1.60
CA VAL A 114 -4.39 1.89 0.45
C VAL A 114 -5.27 0.89 -0.29
N VAL A 115 -5.02 0.72 -1.58
CA VAL A 115 -5.75 -0.21 -2.45
C VAL A 115 -4.77 -1.23 -3.00
N CYS A 116 -5.14 -2.50 -2.97
CA CYS A 116 -4.37 -3.55 -3.62
C CYS A 116 -4.43 -3.36 -5.14
N GLY A 117 -3.31 -3.00 -5.73
CA GLY A 117 -3.17 -2.79 -7.17
C GLY A 117 -2.85 -4.07 -7.95
N HIS A 118 -2.16 -5.00 -7.31
CA HIS A 118 -1.77 -6.30 -7.85
C HIS A 118 -1.52 -7.28 -6.71
N VAL A 119 -1.84 -8.56 -6.91
CA VAL A 119 -1.60 -9.62 -5.94
C VAL A 119 -1.25 -10.94 -6.62
N GLU A 120 -0.28 -11.62 -6.03
CA GLU A 120 0.15 -12.99 -6.32
C GLU A 120 0.23 -13.79 -5.01
N PRO A 121 0.39 -15.12 -5.03
CA PRO A 121 0.42 -15.93 -3.82
C PRO A 121 1.41 -15.49 -2.74
N ALA A 122 2.58 -14.95 -3.12
CA ALA A 122 3.64 -14.52 -2.19
C ALA A 122 4.03 -13.05 -2.33
N PHE A 123 3.22 -12.25 -3.02
CA PHE A 123 3.53 -10.86 -3.31
C PHE A 123 2.24 -10.05 -3.45
N ALA A 124 2.24 -8.81 -2.97
CA ALA A 124 1.19 -7.86 -3.29
C ALA A 124 1.75 -6.44 -3.37
N ARG A 125 1.17 -5.64 -4.27
CA ARG A 125 1.48 -4.24 -4.49
C ARG A 125 0.29 -3.38 -4.12
N PHE A 126 0.52 -2.44 -3.24
CA PHE A 126 -0.48 -1.47 -2.78
C PHE A 126 -0.15 -0.08 -3.28
N VAL A 127 -1.18 0.70 -3.54
CA VAL A 127 -1.07 2.13 -3.85
C VAL A 127 -2.01 2.92 -2.94
N PHE A 128 -1.65 4.13 -2.57
CA PHE A 128 -2.55 5.01 -1.83
C PHE A 128 -3.81 5.25 -2.66
N LYS A 129 -4.98 5.12 -2.02
CA LYS A 129 -6.28 5.34 -2.66
C LYS A 129 -6.37 6.75 -3.21
N ASP A 130 -5.99 7.72 -2.40
CA ASP A 130 -6.01 9.13 -2.69
C ASP A 130 -4.63 9.76 -2.48
N CYS A 131 -4.46 11.02 -2.86
CA CYS A 131 -3.21 11.71 -2.62
C CYS A 131 -3.00 11.94 -1.11
N TRP A 132 -1.76 11.80 -0.67
CA TRP A 132 -1.35 12.16 0.68
C TRP A 132 -1.37 13.68 0.88
N ASP A 133 -0.68 14.37 -0.01
CA ASP A 133 -0.54 15.83 -0.03
C ASP A 133 -0.15 16.32 -1.44
N VAL A 134 0.29 17.57 -1.55
CA VAL A 134 0.83 18.16 -2.77
C VAL A 134 2.26 18.65 -2.56
N CYS A 135 3.15 18.29 -3.46
CA CYS A 135 4.56 18.68 -3.44
C CYS A 135 5.11 18.81 -4.87
N GLU A 136 6.27 19.44 -5.02
CA GLU A 136 7.01 19.48 -6.28
C GLU A 136 7.87 18.22 -6.42
N MET A 137 8.10 17.78 -7.67
CA MET A 137 9.09 16.73 -7.95
C MET A 137 10.51 17.21 -7.79
N ASN A 138 10.79 18.48 -8.11
CA ASN A 138 12.06 19.18 -7.88
C ASN A 138 11.80 20.67 -7.63
N ASP A 139 12.74 21.34 -6.97
CA ASP A 139 12.68 22.79 -6.78
C ASP A 139 12.92 23.53 -8.12
N GLU A 140 13.69 22.92 -9.03
CA GLU A 140 13.99 23.43 -10.35
C GLU A 140 13.26 22.64 -11.46
N PRO A 141 12.97 23.28 -12.61
CA PRO A 141 12.33 22.61 -13.73
C PRO A 141 13.30 21.66 -14.44
N THR A 142 13.58 20.50 -13.85
CA THR A 142 14.48 19.51 -14.42
C THR A 142 14.05 18.08 -14.04
N ASN A 143 14.21 17.16 -14.99
CA ASN A 143 14.08 15.73 -14.77
C ASN A 143 15.39 14.97 -15.03
N LYS A 144 16.52 15.70 -15.24
CA LYS A 144 17.79 15.11 -15.61
C LYS A 144 18.36 14.15 -14.57
N THR A 145 18.00 14.35 -13.31
CA THR A 145 18.42 13.50 -12.19
C THR A 145 17.49 12.30 -11.95
N GLY A 146 16.46 12.15 -12.78
CA GLY A 146 15.41 11.13 -12.63
C GLY A 146 14.64 11.28 -11.33
N TYR A 147 13.79 10.31 -11.04
CA TYR A 147 13.14 10.19 -9.74
C TYR A 147 14.15 9.88 -8.63
N TYR A 148 15.21 9.11 -8.95
CA TYR A 148 16.25 8.68 -8.02
C TYR A 148 16.82 9.80 -7.14
N LYS A 149 17.08 10.98 -7.69
CA LYS A 149 17.61 12.15 -6.94
C LYS A 149 16.59 13.26 -6.76
N SER A 150 15.33 13.03 -7.07
CA SER A 150 14.28 14.04 -6.98
C SER A 150 13.96 14.44 -5.54
N LYS A 151 13.43 15.66 -5.36
CA LYS A 151 12.82 16.11 -4.12
C LYS A 151 11.60 15.22 -3.78
N GLY A 152 10.80 14.86 -4.80
CA GLY A 152 9.64 14.00 -4.63
C GLY A 152 9.96 12.64 -4.04
N ARG A 153 11.08 12.00 -4.46
CA ARG A 153 11.52 10.75 -3.82
C ARG A 153 11.88 10.95 -2.35
N ARG A 154 12.61 12.02 -2.03
CA ARG A 154 12.94 12.34 -0.63
C ARG A 154 11.70 12.59 0.20
N HIS A 155 10.74 13.35 -0.34
CA HIS A 155 9.45 13.58 0.30
C HIS A 155 8.74 12.26 0.65
N VAL A 156 8.66 11.31 -0.27
CA VAL A 156 8.09 9.97 -0.01
C VAL A 156 8.85 9.23 1.08
N LEU A 157 10.19 9.22 1.05
CA LEU A 157 11.02 8.41 1.93
C LEU A 157 11.26 9.04 3.32
N GLU A 158 11.34 10.36 3.39
CA GLU A 158 11.74 11.08 4.60
C GLU A 158 10.55 11.70 5.35
N GLU A 159 9.43 11.96 4.66
CA GLU A 159 8.26 12.60 5.25
C GLU A 159 7.03 11.67 5.32
N ILE A 160 6.71 10.90 4.26
CA ILE A 160 5.52 10.05 4.23
C ILE A 160 5.81 8.68 4.86
N TYR A 161 6.83 7.95 4.38
CA TYR A 161 7.14 6.60 4.86
C TYR A 161 7.38 6.51 6.38
N PRO A 162 8.05 7.48 7.06
CA PRO A 162 8.23 7.45 8.51
C PRO A 162 6.93 7.42 9.30
N LEU A 163 5.85 7.97 8.74
CA LEU A 163 4.54 8.02 9.39
C LEU A 163 3.78 6.69 9.36
N ILE A 164 4.16 5.74 8.53
CA ILE A 164 3.54 4.42 8.50
C ILE A 164 3.82 3.69 9.82
N ALA A 165 2.80 3.03 10.38
CA ALA A 165 2.94 2.27 11.62
C ALA A 165 4.04 1.21 11.54
N PRO A 166 4.81 1.00 12.64
CA PRO A 166 5.96 0.08 12.65
C PRO A 166 5.63 -1.33 12.18
N GLU A 167 4.47 -1.85 12.54
CA GLU A 167 4.01 -3.20 12.19
C GLU A 167 3.84 -3.39 10.68
N TRP A 168 3.44 -2.34 9.99
CA TRP A 168 3.36 -2.33 8.52
C TRP A 168 4.74 -2.26 7.89
N LYS A 169 5.66 -1.46 8.46
CA LYS A 169 7.05 -1.37 7.98
C LYS A 169 7.78 -2.72 8.04
N GLU A 170 7.42 -3.59 8.99
CA GLU A 170 8.01 -4.94 9.11
C GLU A 170 7.64 -5.87 7.94
N ILE A 171 6.55 -5.62 7.24
CA ILE A 171 6.11 -6.45 6.12
C ILE A 171 6.35 -5.82 4.75
N ILE A 172 6.60 -4.51 4.72
CA ILE A 172 6.92 -3.78 3.49
C ILE A 172 8.26 -4.28 2.95
N ALA A 173 8.24 -4.67 1.67
CA ALA A 173 9.43 -5.10 0.93
C ALA A 173 9.92 -3.98 0.01
N PRO A 174 11.22 -3.69 -0.02
CA PRO A 174 11.76 -2.70 -0.96
C PRO A 174 11.54 -3.15 -2.41
N ARG A 175 11.00 -2.25 -3.24
CA ARG A 175 10.88 -2.43 -4.69
C ARG A 175 12.20 -2.06 -5.36
N ALA A 176 12.75 -2.98 -6.13
CA ALA A 176 13.88 -2.69 -7.01
C ALA A 176 13.41 -1.83 -8.20
N MET A 177 14.13 -0.76 -8.46
CA MET A 177 13.87 0.18 -9.54
C MET A 177 15.15 0.45 -10.34
N VAL A 178 14.97 0.78 -11.61
CA VAL A 178 16.07 1.10 -12.53
C VAL A 178 15.71 2.39 -13.26
N GLU A 179 16.67 3.29 -13.40
CA GLU A 179 16.56 4.51 -14.20
C GLU A 179 17.84 4.75 -14.98
N THR A 180 17.73 5.26 -16.19
CA THR A 180 18.90 5.76 -16.94
C THR A 180 19.06 7.26 -16.71
N ILE A 181 20.14 7.64 -16.03
CA ILE A 181 20.48 9.01 -15.69
C ILE A 181 21.83 9.33 -16.36
N ASP A 182 21.86 10.37 -17.18
CA ASP A 182 23.06 10.79 -17.95
C ASP A 182 23.70 9.64 -18.77
N GLY A 183 22.88 8.69 -19.24
CA GLY A 183 23.31 7.53 -20.01
C GLY A 183 23.78 6.34 -19.19
N GLU A 184 23.81 6.44 -17.87
CA GLU A 184 24.17 5.36 -16.96
C GLU A 184 22.95 4.76 -16.26
N GLN A 185 22.87 3.43 -16.18
CA GLN A 185 21.82 2.76 -15.41
C GLN A 185 22.10 2.85 -13.90
N VAL A 186 21.17 3.45 -13.19
CA VAL A 186 21.16 3.49 -11.72
C VAL A 186 20.13 2.49 -11.21
N LYS A 187 20.57 1.56 -10.35
CA LYS A 187 19.73 0.58 -9.69
C LYS A 187 19.60 0.94 -8.22
N TYR A 188 18.38 0.97 -7.72
CA TYR A 188 18.09 1.29 -6.31
C TYR A 188 16.84 0.55 -5.84
N ALA A 189 16.58 0.56 -4.54
CA ALA A 189 15.39 -0.05 -3.99
C ALA A 189 14.82 0.83 -2.89
N ASP A 190 13.50 1.04 -2.91
CA ASP A 190 12.78 1.86 -1.95
C ASP A 190 11.63 1.08 -1.30
N PRO A 191 11.40 1.25 0.01
CA PRO A 191 10.28 0.63 0.70
C PRO A 191 8.94 1.28 0.34
N MET A 192 8.96 2.52 -0.14
CA MET A 192 7.79 3.26 -0.63
C MET A 192 8.21 4.11 -1.83
N TRP A 193 7.36 4.17 -2.85
CA TRP A 193 7.69 4.72 -4.16
C TRP A 193 6.46 5.36 -4.81
N LEU A 194 6.65 6.27 -5.78
CA LEU A 194 5.55 6.69 -6.66
C LEU A 194 5.36 5.67 -7.78
N PRO A 195 4.09 5.40 -8.21
CA PRO A 195 3.84 4.61 -9.40
C PRO A 195 4.53 5.19 -10.63
N SER A 196 4.98 4.33 -11.54
CA SER A 196 5.42 4.74 -12.85
C SER A 196 4.26 4.96 -13.81
N ALA A 197 4.53 5.58 -14.97
CA ALA A 197 3.53 5.66 -16.02
C ALA A 197 3.20 4.27 -16.58
N THR A 198 4.15 3.35 -16.59
CA THR A 198 3.91 1.95 -16.94
C THR A 198 3.02 1.25 -15.91
N ASP A 199 3.22 1.47 -14.61
CA ASP A 199 2.33 0.95 -13.55
C ASP A 199 0.87 1.40 -13.78
N VAL A 200 0.66 2.61 -14.31
CA VAL A 200 -0.68 3.23 -14.41
C VAL A 200 -1.31 3.06 -15.80
N PHE A 201 -0.51 3.10 -16.87
CA PHE A 201 -1.01 3.13 -18.26
C PHE A 201 -0.50 1.97 -19.13
N GLY A 202 0.41 1.15 -18.61
CA GLY A 202 1.12 0.16 -19.43
C GLY A 202 2.15 0.81 -20.37
N THR A 203 2.51 0.10 -21.42
CA THR A 203 3.49 0.52 -22.43
C THR A 203 2.84 0.60 -23.82
N PRO A 204 2.04 1.63 -24.13
CA PRO A 204 1.50 1.82 -25.48
C PRO A 204 2.63 2.09 -26.49
N GLU A 205 2.41 1.74 -27.77
CA GLU A 205 3.43 1.88 -28.84
C GLU A 205 3.97 3.31 -28.98
N ASN A 206 3.16 4.32 -28.64
CA ASN A 206 3.53 5.73 -28.69
C ASN A 206 3.81 6.34 -27.31
N ALA A 207 4.23 5.52 -26.34
CA ALA A 207 4.56 6.00 -25.00
C ALA A 207 5.68 7.07 -25.09
N TRP A 208 5.44 8.19 -24.41
CA TRP A 208 6.37 9.31 -24.35
C TRP A 208 7.08 9.42 -23.00
N TRP A 209 6.95 8.39 -22.17
CA TRP A 209 7.70 8.20 -20.92
C TRP A 209 8.78 7.14 -21.07
N LYS A 210 9.69 7.15 -20.12
CA LYS A 210 10.75 6.13 -20.01
C LYS A 210 10.65 5.50 -18.63
N ASP A 211 10.32 4.23 -18.63
CA ASP A 211 10.32 3.39 -17.43
C ASP A 211 11.15 2.15 -17.72
N GLU A 212 12.16 1.94 -16.90
CA GLU A 212 13.01 0.77 -17.00
C GLU A 212 12.66 -0.19 -15.85
N GLY A 213 12.49 -1.47 -16.17
CA GLY A 213 12.22 -2.53 -15.21
C GLY A 213 10.76 -2.61 -14.72
N ASP A 214 9.85 -1.83 -15.31
CA ASP A 214 8.40 -2.01 -15.12
C ASP A 214 7.81 -2.68 -16.35
N ASP A 215 7.15 -3.81 -16.14
CA ASP A 215 6.79 -4.71 -17.23
C ASP A 215 5.30 -4.69 -17.58
N PHE A 216 4.42 -4.21 -16.68
CA PHE A 216 2.98 -4.27 -16.90
C PHE A 216 2.21 -3.17 -16.17
N GLN A 217 1.00 -2.90 -16.67
CA GLN A 217 0.02 -2.05 -16.01
C GLN A 217 -0.58 -2.76 -14.80
N LEU A 218 -0.64 -2.07 -13.67
CA LEU A 218 -1.32 -2.62 -12.49
C LEU A 218 -2.81 -2.85 -12.78
N PRO A 219 -3.35 -4.03 -12.47
CA PRO A 219 -4.74 -4.37 -12.73
C PRO A 219 -5.78 -3.41 -12.16
N ILE A 220 -5.43 -2.65 -11.11
CA ILE A 220 -6.32 -1.62 -10.53
C ILE A 220 -6.54 -0.42 -11.46
N PHE A 221 -5.67 -0.15 -12.43
CA PHE A 221 -5.71 1.05 -13.26
C PHE A 221 -6.24 0.83 -14.69
N GLN A 222 -7.24 -0.05 -14.86
CA GLN A 222 -7.72 -0.42 -16.19
C GLN A 222 -8.53 0.67 -16.91
N SER A 223 -9.25 1.50 -16.16
CA SER A 223 -10.04 2.60 -16.74
C SER A 223 -9.54 3.96 -16.26
N GLU A 224 -9.93 5.03 -16.98
CA GLU A 224 -9.64 6.41 -16.59
C GLU A 224 -10.18 6.72 -15.18
N ARG A 225 -11.36 6.22 -14.85
CA ARG A 225 -11.98 6.41 -13.55
C ARG A 225 -11.15 5.83 -12.41
N ASP A 226 -10.49 4.69 -12.63
CA ASP A 226 -9.68 4.02 -11.61
C ASP A 226 -8.40 4.78 -11.29
N ARG A 227 -7.98 5.70 -12.17
CA ARG A 227 -6.78 6.51 -12.05
C ARG A 227 -7.02 7.87 -11.40
N VAL A 228 -8.29 8.27 -11.26
CA VAL A 228 -8.67 9.54 -10.63
C VAL A 228 -8.48 9.45 -9.13
N LYS A 229 -7.85 10.46 -8.53
CA LYS A 229 -7.60 10.54 -7.10
C LYS A 229 -8.06 11.87 -6.53
N GLU A 230 -8.49 11.83 -5.29
CA GLU A 230 -8.79 13.01 -4.49
C GLU A 230 -7.52 13.51 -3.78
N CYS A 231 -7.45 14.81 -3.49
CA CYS A 231 -6.30 15.39 -2.81
C CYS A 231 -6.77 16.38 -1.73
N GLY A 232 -7.29 15.84 -0.64
CA GLY A 232 -7.82 16.62 0.48
C GLY A 232 -8.86 17.64 0.02
N ASP A 233 -8.72 18.89 0.48
CA ASP A 233 -9.65 19.99 0.15
C ASP A 233 -9.62 20.41 -1.33
N ASN A 234 -8.66 19.94 -2.12
CA ASN A 234 -8.60 20.21 -3.56
C ASN A 234 -9.60 19.38 -4.37
N GLY A 235 -10.26 18.38 -3.75
CA GLY A 235 -11.10 17.41 -4.47
C GLY A 235 -10.28 16.58 -5.45
N THR A 236 -10.88 16.19 -6.57
CA THR A 236 -10.18 15.50 -7.66
C THR A 236 -9.00 16.33 -8.15
N TYR A 237 -7.80 15.77 -8.10
CA TYR A 237 -6.59 16.52 -8.40
C TYR A 237 -5.59 15.74 -9.27
N TYR A 238 -4.65 16.46 -9.89
CA TYR A 238 -3.52 15.90 -10.62
C TYR A 238 -2.56 15.23 -9.64
N TRP A 239 -1.95 14.09 -10.00
CA TRP A 239 -0.98 13.44 -9.15
C TRP A 239 0.23 12.90 -9.89
N TRP A 240 1.40 13.05 -9.29
CA TRP A 240 2.68 12.73 -9.88
C TRP A 240 2.91 11.23 -10.06
N LEU A 241 3.59 10.91 -11.16
CA LEU A 241 4.22 9.63 -11.42
C LEU A 241 5.75 9.80 -11.38
N ARG A 242 6.50 8.73 -11.03
CA ARG A 242 7.97 8.78 -11.01
C ARG A 242 8.59 8.86 -12.40
N SER A 243 7.86 8.57 -13.47
CA SER A 243 8.36 8.54 -14.83
C SER A 243 8.72 9.91 -15.34
N VAL A 244 9.86 10.00 -16.03
CA VAL A 244 10.29 11.21 -16.72
C VAL A 244 9.69 11.27 -18.13
N HIS A 245 9.44 12.48 -18.64
CA HIS A 245 9.08 12.67 -20.03
C HIS A 245 10.31 12.42 -20.92
N ALA A 246 10.18 11.54 -21.92
CA ALA A 246 11.31 11.09 -22.74
C ALA A 246 12.00 12.22 -23.55
N SER A 247 11.24 13.23 -23.95
CA SER A 247 11.73 14.31 -24.83
C SER A 247 11.80 15.67 -24.17
N TYR A 248 11.17 15.89 -23.01
CA TYR A 248 11.16 17.18 -22.30
C TYR A 248 11.94 17.08 -20.98
N ALA A 249 13.17 17.58 -20.98
CA ALA A 249 14.09 17.50 -19.85
C ALA A 249 13.65 18.29 -18.58
N LEU A 250 12.47 18.93 -18.61
CA LEU A 250 11.92 19.73 -17.51
C LEU A 250 10.77 19.02 -16.79
N SER A 251 10.24 17.92 -17.35
CA SER A 251 8.91 17.42 -17.00
C SER A 251 8.94 15.98 -16.50
N PHE A 252 8.12 15.72 -15.50
CA PHE A 252 7.69 14.39 -15.07
C PHE A 252 6.28 14.10 -15.56
N CYS A 253 5.94 12.82 -15.63
CA CYS A 253 4.60 12.36 -15.94
C CYS A 253 3.67 12.57 -14.74
N PHE A 254 2.40 12.78 -15.02
CA PHE A 254 1.34 12.83 -14.02
C PHE A 254 0.03 12.28 -14.58
N VAL A 255 -0.89 11.95 -13.70
CA VAL A 255 -2.27 11.59 -14.05
C VAL A 255 -3.16 12.83 -13.90
N SER A 256 -3.96 13.13 -14.93
CA SER A 256 -4.90 14.25 -14.92
C SER A 256 -6.14 13.96 -14.07
N THR A 257 -6.95 15.00 -13.83
CA THR A 257 -8.24 14.87 -13.14
C THR A 257 -9.28 14.04 -13.90
N SER A 258 -9.04 13.77 -15.20
CA SER A 258 -9.83 12.84 -16.02
C SER A 258 -9.26 11.42 -16.07
N GLY A 259 -8.12 11.16 -15.41
CA GLY A 259 -7.45 9.84 -15.43
C GLY A 259 -6.54 9.62 -16.63
N GLU A 260 -6.23 10.66 -17.41
CA GLU A 260 -5.36 10.60 -18.59
C GLU A 260 -3.89 10.86 -18.23
N ALA A 261 -2.99 10.32 -19.05
CA ALA A 261 -1.55 10.61 -18.94
C ALA A 261 -1.24 12.02 -19.43
N SER A 262 -0.44 12.75 -18.68
CA SER A 262 0.09 14.06 -19.08
C SER A 262 1.46 14.30 -18.44
N SER A 263 2.09 15.45 -18.73
CA SER A 263 3.37 15.84 -18.12
C SER A 263 3.38 17.29 -17.69
N ASN A 264 4.16 17.60 -16.67
CA ASN A 264 4.31 18.96 -16.18
C ASN A 264 5.73 19.21 -15.71
N ASN A 265 6.12 20.49 -15.64
CA ASN A 265 7.41 20.90 -15.12
C ASN A 265 7.59 20.48 -13.67
N ALA A 266 8.76 19.95 -13.34
CA ALA A 266 9.09 19.34 -12.06
C ALA A 266 8.85 20.23 -10.83
N TYR A 267 8.89 21.56 -10.97
CA TYR A 267 8.66 22.53 -9.89
C TYR A 267 7.19 22.80 -9.59
N ARG A 268 6.26 22.17 -10.32
CA ARG A 268 4.82 22.30 -10.01
C ARG A 268 4.43 21.42 -8.85
N SER A 269 3.54 21.93 -7.99
CA SER A 269 2.98 21.16 -6.88
C SER A 269 1.78 20.36 -7.40
N LEU A 270 1.90 19.03 -7.41
CA LEU A 270 0.81 18.08 -7.70
C LEU A 270 0.72 17.06 -6.57
N GLY A 271 -0.34 16.27 -6.56
CA GLY A 271 -0.60 15.26 -5.56
C GLY A 271 0.45 14.14 -5.52
N PHE A 272 0.70 13.61 -4.34
CA PHE A 272 1.55 12.44 -4.10
C PHE A 272 0.68 11.27 -3.63
N ALA A 273 0.66 10.20 -4.39
CA ALA A 273 -0.04 8.96 -4.07
C ALA A 273 0.92 7.78 -4.14
N PRO A 274 1.76 7.58 -3.11
CA PRO A 274 2.77 6.52 -3.10
C PRO A 274 2.17 5.12 -3.13
N GLY A 275 3.04 4.12 -3.39
CA GLY A 275 2.77 2.72 -3.22
C GLY A 275 3.88 2.03 -2.45
N PHE A 276 3.63 0.78 -2.09
CA PHE A 276 4.60 -0.13 -1.48
C PHE A 276 4.28 -1.58 -1.83
N ASP A 277 5.26 -2.44 -1.71
CA ASP A 277 5.14 -3.88 -1.91
C ASP A 277 5.20 -4.63 -0.57
N ILE A 278 4.53 -5.78 -0.50
CA ILE A 278 4.66 -6.71 0.62
C ILE A 278 5.04 -8.09 0.13
#